data_9f61720814affcf47d9e379a9d8b2850
#
_entry.id   9f61720814affcf47d9e379a9d8b2850
#
_cell.length_a   1.000
_cell.length_b   1.000
_cell.length_c   1.000
_cell.angle_alpha   90.00
_cell.angle_beta   90.00
_cell.angle_gamma   90.00
#
_symmetry.space_group_name_H-M   'P 1'
#
loop_
_entity.id
_entity.type
_entity.pdbx_description
1 polymer ?
#
loop_
_entity_poly.entity_id
_entity_poly.type
_entity_poly.pdbx_seq_one_letter_code
_entity_poly.pdbx_strand_id
1 'polypeptide(L)'
;MPIDPGQDAIPNDRQQAILRQVAEQGFATIEALARQFGVSAQTVRRDIIELSAAGLLQRFHGGAGPPGAVRLGHAEKTLRAPAAKARIGAAFAAMLPERQALFLDVGTTVEAAAAALARRGGDTVFTNSIVAALAFGKAPSDAVHVLPGTLRGADGSLVGGETVRALAALALDVAVIACSGFDAAGAPMDFDPEKVAVKRAAMAAARSAILLCHGEKFARSALHRIAPAQAFGTLICDVEPPDALARALAAAGVAVRVA
;
A
#
# COMPACT_ATOMS: atom_id res chain seq x y z
N MET A 1 25.09 -41.49 0.21
CA MET A 1 25.67 -40.35 0.95
C MET A 1 24.69 -39.20 0.83
N PRO A 2 24.07 -38.72 1.89
CA PRO A 2 23.22 -37.52 1.84
C PRO A 2 24.11 -36.31 1.71
N ILE A 3 23.76 -35.39 0.80
CA ILE A 3 24.41 -34.10 0.61
C ILE A 3 23.98 -33.20 1.79
N ASP A 4 24.96 -32.77 2.55
CA ASP A 4 24.82 -31.86 3.69
C ASP A 4 24.29 -30.46 3.21
N PRO A 5 23.13 -29.96 3.69
CA PRO A 5 22.60 -28.66 3.32
C PRO A 5 23.06 -27.57 4.28
N GLY A 6 24.36 -27.42 4.49
CA GLY A 6 24.90 -26.52 5.51
C GLY A 6 26.28 -25.95 5.17
N GLN A 7 26.46 -25.34 4.00
CA GLN A 7 27.55 -24.36 3.81
C GLN A 7 26.91 -22.97 3.72
N ASP A 8 27.10 -22.18 4.79
CA ASP A 8 26.93 -20.74 4.79
C ASP A 8 27.80 -20.14 3.69
N ALA A 9 27.28 -20.06 2.46
CA ALA A 9 27.99 -19.45 1.34
C ALA A 9 28.12 -17.95 1.67
N ILE A 10 29.34 -17.51 1.94
CA ILE A 10 29.67 -16.10 2.20
C ILE A 10 29.18 -15.32 0.97
N PRO A 11 28.30 -14.32 1.14
CA PRO A 11 27.82 -13.51 0.03
C PRO A 11 28.97 -12.89 -0.76
N ASN A 12 28.95 -13.02 -2.08
CA ASN A 12 29.93 -12.39 -2.97
C ASN A 12 29.77 -10.84 -2.95
N ASP A 13 30.72 -10.11 -3.53
CA ASP A 13 30.74 -8.63 -3.51
C ASP A 13 29.44 -8.01 -4.02
N ARG A 14 28.84 -8.55 -5.09
CA ARG A 14 27.55 -8.10 -5.63
C ARG A 14 26.42 -8.37 -4.66
N GLN A 15 26.37 -9.55 -4.08
CA GLN A 15 25.38 -9.92 -3.07
C GLN A 15 25.48 -9.07 -1.81
N GLN A 16 26.70 -8.76 -1.36
CA GLN A 16 26.92 -7.82 -0.26
C GLN A 16 26.45 -6.40 -0.61
N ALA A 17 26.70 -5.95 -1.84
CA ALA A 17 26.20 -4.64 -2.30
C ALA A 17 24.66 -4.60 -2.38
N ILE A 18 24.01 -5.71 -2.78
CA ILE A 18 22.54 -5.85 -2.73
C ILE A 18 22.05 -5.74 -1.29
N LEU A 19 22.67 -6.43 -0.34
CA LEU A 19 22.31 -6.38 1.08
C LEU A 19 22.46 -4.96 1.65
N ARG A 20 23.57 -4.26 1.36
CA ARG A 20 23.76 -2.86 1.78
C ARG A 20 22.68 -1.95 1.23
N GLN A 21 22.37 -2.04 -0.06
CA GLN A 21 21.35 -1.21 -0.69
C GLN A 21 19.96 -1.48 -0.13
N VAL A 22 19.62 -2.75 0.14
CA VAL A 22 18.37 -3.12 0.78
C VAL A 22 18.29 -2.59 2.20
N ALA A 23 19.39 -2.62 2.97
CA ALA A 23 19.44 -2.07 4.32
C ALA A 23 19.26 -0.54 4.34
N GLU A 24 19.88 0.18 3.40
CA GLU A 24 19.83 1.64 3.32
C GLU A 24 18.51 2.18 2.76
N GLN A 25 17.95 1.50 1.74
CA GLN A 25 16.78 1.99 1.00
C GLN A 25 15.47 1.27 1.36
N GLY A 26 15.55 0.22 2.21
CA GLY A 26 14.40 -0.59 2.60
C GLY A 26 13.90 -1.55 1.52
N PHE A 27 14.26 -1.33 0.24
CA PHE A 27 13.89 -2.19 -0.89
C PHE A 27 14.78 -1.91 -2.12
N ALA A 28 15.06 -2.96 -2.92
CA ALA A 28 15.76 -2.82 -4.20
C ALA A 28 15.05 -3.62 -5.30
N THR A 29 14.86 -3.00 -6.50
CA THR A 29 14.24 -3.67 -7.63
C THR A 29 15.27 -4.47 -8.43
N ILE A 30 14.82 -5.58 -9.05
CA ILE A 30 15.66 -6.38 -9.94
C ILE A 30 16.21 -5.51 -11.08
N GLU A 31 15.38 -4.66 -11.66
CA GLU A 31 15.75 -3.80 -12.77
C GLU A 31 16.76 -2.71 -12.36
N ALA A 32 16.61 -2.12 -11.18
CA ALA A 32 17.56 -1.13 -10.66
C ALA A 32 18.92 -1.78 -10.36
N LEU A 33 18.91 -2.93 -9.70
CA LEU A 33 20.12 -3.70 -9.40
C LEU A 33 20.82 -4.18 -10.69
N ALA A 34 20.06 -4.67 -11.66
CA ALA A 34 20.60 -5.12 -12.95
C ALA A 34 21.33 -3.98 -13.69
N ARG A 35 20.72 -2.78 -13.74
CA ARG A 35 21.36 -1.58 -14.32
C ARG A 35 22.59 -1.15 -13.53
N GLN A 36 22.51 -1.12 -12.20
CA GLN A 36 23.59 -0.67 -11.33
C GLN A 36 24.82 -1.57 -11.44
N PHE A 37 24.63 -2.88 -11.49
CA PHE A 37 25.72 -3.85 -11.55
C PHE A 37 26.10 -4.25 -12.99
N GLY A 38 25.43 -3.76 -14.02
CA GLY A 38 25.71 -4.11 -15.41
C GLY A 38 25.49 -5.58 -15.74
N VAL A 39 24.54 -6.24 -15.05
CA VAL A 39 24.23 -7.67 -15.24
C VAL A 39 22.80 -7.87 -15.69
N SER A 40 22.46 -9.11 -16.13
CA SER A 40 21.11 -9.43 -16.53
C SER A 40 20.15 -9.44 -15.32
N ALA A 41 18.87 -9.15 -15.55
CA ALA A 41 17.82 -9.30 -14.54
C ALA A 41 17.75 -10.74 -13.98
N GLN A 42 18.10 -11.74 -14.80
CA GLN A 42 18.13 -13.14 -14.38
C GLN A 42 19.28 -13.41 -13.39
N THR A 43 20.43 -12.77 -13.57
CA THR A 43 21.55 -12.86 -12.63
C THR A 43 21.15 -12.29 -11.27
N VAL A 44 20.54 -11.11 -11.26
CA VAL A 44 20.04 -10.50 -10.00
C VAL A 44 18.95 -11.34 -9.33
N ARG A 45 18.04 -11.95 -10.11
CA ARG A 45 17.04 -12.87 -9.54
C ARG A 45 17.69 -14.05 -8.82
N ARG A 46 18.77 -14.60 -9.39
CA ARG A 46 19.51 -15.71 -8.78
C ARG A 46 20.17 -15.27 -7.48
N ASP A 47 20.86 -14.12 -7.46
CA ASP A 47 21.45 -13.57 -6.24
C ASP A 47 20.40 -13.37 -5.12
N ILE A 48 19.25 -12.80 -5.47
CA ILE A 48 18.14 -12.58 -4.52
C ILE A 48 17.59 -13.92 -4.00
N ILE A 49 17.49 -14.95 -4.84
CA ILE A 49 17.04 -16.29 -4.43
C ILE A 49 18.04 -16.89 -3.42
N GLU A 50 19.32 -16.82 -3.70
CA GLU A 50 20.39 -17.35 -2.85
C GLU A 50 20.43 -16.62 -1.50
N LEU A 51 20.41 -15.29 -1.50
CA LEU A 51 20.37 -14.47 -0.29
C LEU A 51 19.08 -14.68 0.52
N SER A 52 17.95 -14.89 -0.14
CA SER A 52 16.67 -15.17 0.52
C SER A 52 16.66 -16.57 1.15
N ALA A 53 17.27 -17.55 0.49
CA ALA A 53 17.43 -18.90 1.04
C ALA A 53 18.34 -18.92 2.29
N ALA A 54 19.36 -18.05 2.31
CA ALA A 54 20.23 -17.81 3.47
C ALA A 54 19.57 -16.94 4.56
N GLY A 55 18.31 -16.48 4.39
CA GLY A 55 17.62 -15.63 5.37
C GLY A 55 18.16 -14.19 5.47
N LEU A 56 19.08 -13.79 4.58
CA LEU A 56 19.73 -12.48 4.61
C LEU A 56 18.89 -11.35 4.01
N LEU A 57 17.88 -11.67 3.22
CA LEU A 57 16.88 -10.75 2.71
C LEU A 57 15.55 -11.47 2.45
N GLN A 58 14.50 -10.69 2.22
CA GLN A 58 13.20 -11.19 1.81
C GLN A 58 12.99 -10.93 0.33
N ARG A 59 12.66 -11.99 -0.44
CA ARG A 59 12.30 -11.87 -1.86
C ARG A 59 10.86 -11.43 -2.03
N PHE A 60 10.62 -10.50 -2.96
CA PHE A 60 9.31 -10.06 -3.43
C PHE A 60 9.18 -10.21 -4.96
N HIS A 61 7.95 -10.09 -5.46
CA HIS A 61 7.74 -9.99 -6.90
C HIS A 61 8.35 -8.68 -7.42
N GLY A 62 9.45 -8.78 -8.18
CA GLY A 62 10.17 -7.63 -8.75
C GLY A 62 11.36 -7.10 -7.94
N GLY A 63 11.73 -7.70 -6.79
CA GLY A 63 12.91 -7.25 -6.02
C GLY A 63 13.10 -7.90 -4.67
N ALA A 64 13.83 -7.24 -3.79
CA ALA A 64 14.15 -7.71 -2.45
C ALA A 64 14.05 -6.59 -1.40
N GLY A 65 13.72 -6.97 -0.18
CA GLY A 65 13.69 -6.11 1.01
C GLY A 65 14.43 -6.73 2.19
N PRO A 66 14.54 -6.04 3.34
CA PRO A 66 15.23 -6.52 4.52
C PRO A 66 14.72 -7.89 4.99
N PRO A 67 15.54 -8.66 5.72
CA PRO A 67 15.09 -9.89 6.37
C PRO A 67 13.88 -9.59 7.26
N GLY A 68 12.82 -10.41 7.14
CA GLY A 68 11.59 -10.16 7.88
C GLY A 68 10.68 -9.04 7.34
N ALA A 69 11.05 -8.39 6.23
CA ALA A 69 10.14 -7.54 5.48
C ALA A 69 9.03 -8.40 4.85
N VAL A 70 8.13 -8.88 5.67
CA VAL A 70 7.03 -9.74 5.25
C VAL A 70 6.04 -8.89 4.47
N ARG A 71 5.83 -9.19 3.19
CA ARG A 71 4.57 -8.84 2.54
C ARG A 71 3.49 -9.68 3.22
N LEU A 72 3.03 -9.17 4.35
CA LEU A 72 2.01 -9.84 5.15
C LEU A 72 0.81 -10.19 4.27
N GLY A 73 0.33 -11.40 4.38
CA GLY A 73 -0.93 -11.80 3.79
C GLY A 73 -2.08 -10.95 4.31
N HIS A 74 -3.21 -10.92 3.61
CA HIS A 74 -4.37 -10.12 4.04
C HIS A 74 -4.83 -10.51 5.45
N ALA A 75 -4.94 -11.81 5.75
CA ALA A 75 -5.35 -12.30 7.06
C ALA A 75 -4.42 -11.81 8.20
N GLU A 76 -3.10 -11.85 7.98
CA GLU A 76 -2.14 -11.37 8.96
C GLU A 76 -2.21 -9.84 9.13
N LYS A 77 -2.38 -9.08 8.03
CA LYS A 77 -2.61 -7.63 8.10
C LYS A 77 -3.88 -7.29 8.87
N THR A 78 -4.94 -8.08 8.74
CA THR A 78 -6.20 -7.88 9.45
C THR A 78 -6.00 -7.98 10.96
N LEU A 79 -5.19 -8.92 11.42
CA LEU A 79 -4.89 -9.14 12.84
C LEU A 79 -3.93 -8.10 13.46
N ARG A 80 -3.18 -7.36 12.62
CA ARG A 80 -2.26 -6.31 13.09
C ARG A 80 -2.99 -5.01 13.37
N ALA A 81 -2.75 -4.45 14.54
CA ALA A 81 -3.24 -3.15 14.99
C ALA A 81 -4.75 -2.89 14.72
N PRO A 82 -5.67 -3.83 15.02
CA PRO A 82 -7.09 -3.67 14.67
C PRO A 82 -7.73 -2.46 15.36
N ALA A 83 -7.37 -2.17 16.60
CA ALA A 83 -7.85 -1.01 17.34
C ALA A 83 -7.40 0.31 16.71
N ALA A 84 -6.14 0.41 16.27
CA ALA A 84 -5.61 1.59 15.58
C ALA A 84 -6.36 1.84 14.25
N LYS A 85 -6.56 0.80 13.45
CA LYS A 85 -7.33 0.91 12.20
C LYS A 85 -8.78 1.31 12.44
N ALA A 86 -9.40 0.79 13.51
CA ALA A 86 -10.76 1.17 13.88
C ALA A 86 -10.85 2.66 14.26
N ARG A 87 -9.87 3.20 15.01
CA ARG A 87 -9.78 4.64 15.32
C ARG A 87 -9.61 5.48 14.05
N ILE A 88 -8.68 5.10 13.16
CA ILE A 88 -8.48 5.77 11.87
C ILE A 88 -9.78 5.78 11.06
N GLY A 89 -10.46 4.64 10.96
CA GLY A 89 -11.74 4.54 10.25
C GLY A 89 -12.84 5.41 10.85
N ALA A 90 -12.94 5.46 12.17
CA ALA A 90 -13.91 6.32 12.88
C ALA A 90 -13.59 7.82 12.66
N ALA A 91 -12.33 8.22 12.80
CA ALA A 91 -11.89 9.59 12.57
C ALA A 91 -12.14 10.04 11.10
N PHE A 92 -11.89 9.13 10.15
CA PHE A 92 -12.20 9.38 8.74
C PHE A 92 -13.70 9.60 8.52
N ALA A 93 -14.56 8.69 9.01
CA ALA A 93 -16.00 8.79 8.84
C ALA A 93 -16.58 10.05 9.51
N ALA A 94 -16.06 10.45 10.67
CA ALA A 94 -16.49 11.65 11.38
C ALA A 94 -16.04 12.95 10.70
N MET A 95 -14.95 12.94 9.93
CA MET A 95 -14.43 14.10 9.23
C MET A 95 -15.19 14.43 7.94
N LEU A 96 -15.75 13.41 7.29
CA LEU A 96 -16.42 13.60 5.99
C LEU A 96 -17.77 14.33 6.15
N PRO A 97 -18.09 15.25 5.23
CA PRO A 97 -19.45 15.71 5.04
C PRO A 97 -20.39 14.53 4.70
N GLU A 98 -21.67 14.74 4.88
CA GLU A 98 -22.67 13.74 4.48
C GLU A 98 -22.84 13.70 2.95
N ARG A 99 -23.33 12.55 2.46
CA ARG A 99 -23.72 12.34 1.04
C ARG A 99 -22.59 12.56 0.04
N GLN A 100 -21.45 11.97 0.31
CA GLN A 100 -20.31 12.02 -0.59
C GLN A 100 -20.31 10.86 -1.60
N ALA A 101 -19.76 11.13 -2.80
CA ALA A 101 -19.36 10.11 -3.76
C ALA A 101 -17.90 9.71 -3.46
N LEU A 102 -17.69 8.52 -2.92
CA LEU A 102 -16.42 8.06 -2.39
C LEU A 102 -15.82 6.93 -3.24
N PHE A 103 -14.52 6.95 -3.46
CA PHE A 103 -13.77 5.74 -3.80
C PHE A 103 -13.09 5.17 -2.55
N LEU A 104 -13.28 3.89 -2.29
CA LEU A 104 -12.58 3.14 -1.24
C LEU A 104 -11.62 2.14 -1.88
N ASP A 105 -10.34 2.34 -1.61
CA ASP A 105 -9.24 1.47 -2.05
C ASP A 105 -9.21 0.13 -1.30
N VAL A 106 -8.31 -0.75 -1.67
CA VAL A 106 -8.03 -2.02 -0.99
C VAL A 106 -7.12 -1.83 0.23
N GLY A 107 -7.37 -2.60 1.27
CA GLY A 107 -6.49 -2.70 2.43
C GLY A 107 -7.20 -2.58 3.76
N THR A 108 -6.66 -3.27 4.77
CA THR A 108 -7.30 -3.45 6.08
C THR A 108 -7.59 -2.17 6.86
N THR A 109 -6.90 -1.06 6.58
CA THR A 109 -7.21 0.25 7.16
C THR A 109 -8.42 0.88 6.47
N VAL A 110 -8.53 0.73 5.14
CA VAL A 110 -9.71 1.18 4.38
C VAL A 110 -10.93 0.30 4.69
N GLU A 111 -10.75 -0.98 4.91
CA GLU A 111 -11.84 -1.87 5.38
C GLU A 111 -12.42 -1.41 6.73
N ALA A 112 -11.57 -0.96 7.64
CA ALA A 112 -12.03 -0.36 8.90
C ALA A 112 -12.80 0.95 8.68
N ALA A 113 -12.36 1.76 7.70
CA ALA A 113 -13.07 2.96 7.29
C ALA A 113 -14.43 2.62 6.63
N ALA A 114 -14.47 1.60 5.76
CA ALA A 114 -15.70 1.09 5.18
C ALA A 114 -16.71 0.65 6.26
N ALA A 115 -16.26 -0.07 7.28
CA ALA A 115 -17.10 -0.47 8.41
C ALA A 115 -17.61 0.72 9.22
N ALA A 116 -16.84 1.81 9.33
CA ALA A 116 -17.29 3.03 10.01
C ALA A 116 -18.32 3.81 9.18
N LEU A 117 -18.08 3.94 7.86
CA LEU A 117 -19.02 4.57 6.93
C LEU A 117 -20.35 3.81 6.86
N ALA A 118 -20.31 2.48 6.77
CA ALA A 118 -21.52 1.64 6.74
C ALA A 118 -22.43 1.84 7.98
N ARG A 119 -21.86 2.21 9.13
CA ARG A 119 -22.64 2.58 10.33
C ARG A 119 -23.22 3.99 10.25
N ARG A 120 -22.54 4.90 9.56
CA ARG A 120 -23.00 6.28 9.36
C ARG A 120 -24.13 6.33 8.33
N GLY A 121 -23.93 5.67 7.18
CA GLY A 121 -24.82 5.66 6.04
C GLY A 121 -24.87 6.96 5.24
N GLY A 122 -25.55 6.93 4.09
CA GLY A 122 -25.90 8.09 3.29
C GLY A 122 -24.92 8.46 2.19
N ASP A 123 -23.85 7.69 1.97
CA ASP A 123 -22.85 7.93 0.91
C ASP A 123 -23.10 7.06 -0.33
N THR A 124 -22.54 7.49 -1.46
CA THR A 124 -22.39 6.65 -2.65
C THR A 124 -20.95 6.15 -2.72
N VAL A 125 -20.76 4.85 -2.62
CA VAL A 125 -19.46 4.22 -2.51
C VAL A 125 -19.10 3.45 -3.76
N PHE A 126 -17.94 3.73 -4.33
CA PHE A 126 -17.28 2.95 -5.37
C PHE A 126 -16.06 2.28 -4.78
N THR A 127 -15.86 1.00 -5.05
CA THR A 127 -14.70 0.29 -4.52
C THR A 127 -14.19 -0.79 -5.47
N ASN A 128 -12.88 -1.00 -5.49
CA ASN A 128 -12.24 -2.15 -6.10
C ASN A 128 -11.90 -3.24 -5.08
N SER A 129 -12.45 -3.17 -3.85
CA SER A 129 -12.27 -4.14 -2.79
C SER A 129 -13.56 -4.90 -2.51
N ILE A 130 -13.57 -6.21 -2.78
CA ILE A 130 -14.69 -7.07 -2.42
C ILE A 130 -14.90 -7.06 -0.91
N VAL A 131 -13.81 -7.04 -0.12
CA VAL A 131 -13.88 -7.04 1.35
C VAL A 131 -14.48 -5.74 1.88
N ALA A 132 -14.08 -4.58 1.34
CA ALA A 132 -14.67 -3.30 1.71
C ALA A 132 -16.16 -3.24 1.33
N ALA A 133 -16.54 -3.75 0.16
CA ALA A 133 -17.94 -3.80 -0.26
C ALA A 133 -18.82 -4.63 0.69
N LEU A 134 -18.34 -5.77 1.16
CA LEU A 134 -19.04 -6.62 2.11
C LEU A 134 -19.35 -5.95 3.46
N ALA A 135 -18.56 -4.94 3.86
CA ALA A 135 -18.82 -4.17 5.08
C ALA A 135 -20.16 -3.42 5.03
N PHE A 136 -20.62 -3.06 3.82
CA PHE A 136 -21.88 -2.37 3.58
C PHE A 136 -23.08 -3.31 3.41
N GLY A 137 -22.87 -4.63 3.32
CA GLY A 137 -23.93 -5.59 3.01
C GLY A 137 -25.07 -5.65 4.06
N LYS A 138 -24.92 -4.96 5.19
CA LYS A 138 -25.95 -4.80 6.22
C LYS A 138 -26.42 -3.35 6.38
N ALA A 139 -25.94 -2.43 5.56
CA ALA A 139 -26.27 -1.02 5.61
C ALA A 139 -27.44 -0.74 4.62
N PRO A 140 -28.61 -0.32 5.11
CA PRO A 140 -29.82 -0.24 4.26
C PRO A 140 -29.86 0.99 3.36
N SER A 141 -28.94 1.93 3.45
CA SER A 141 -29.05 3.25 2.82
C SER A 141 -27.92 3.67 1.88
N ASP A 142 -26.86 2.86 1.75
CA ASP A 142 -25.73 3.21 0.91
C ASP A 142 -25.80 2.53 -0.45
N ALA A 143 -25.58 3.31 -1.51
CA ALA A 143 -25.33 2.75 -2.84
C ALA A 143 -23.86 2.32 -2.92
N VAL A 144 -23.59 1.01 -3.01
CA VAL A 144 -22.25 0.46 -3.12
C VAL A 144 -22.04 -0.17 -4.49
N HIS A 145 -21.10 0.39 -5.22
CA HIS A 145 -20.73 -0.05 -6.57
C HIS A 145 -19.36 -0.75 -6.52
N VAL A 146 -19.35 -2.04 -6.78
CA VAL A 146 -18.10 -2.78 -6.96
C VAL A 146 -17.63 -2.57 -8.40
N LEU A 147 -16.43 -2.04 -8.56
CA LEU A 147 -15.86 -1.77 -9.88
C LEU A 147 -15.52 -3.09 -10.60
N PRO A 148 -15.63 -3.14 -11.94
CA PRO A 148 -15.23 -4.31 -12.71
C PRO A 148 -13.71 -4.52 -12.64
N GLY A 149 -13.27 -5.74 -12.92
CA GLY A 149 -11.84 -6.06 -13.01
C GLY A 149 -11.52 -7.51 -12.68
N THR A 150 -10.23 -7.82 -12.75
CA THR A 150 -9.72 -9.15 -12.40
C THR A 150 -9.40 -9.22 -10.91
N LEU A 151 -9.92 -10.25 -10.23
CA LEU A 151 -9.61 -10.51 -8.84
C LEU A 151 -8.12 -10.86 -8.67
N ARG A 152 -7.41 -10.13 -7.83
CA ARG A 152 -5.98 -10.30 -7.61
C ARG A 152 -5.63 -10.35 -6.13
N GLY A 153 -5.08 -11.49 -5.73
CA GLY A 153 -4.61 -11.72 -4.36
C GLY A 153 -5.72 -12.00 -3.36
N ALA A 154 -5.28 -12.40 -2.16
CA ALA A 154 -6.18 -12.80 -1.06
C ALA A 154 -6.86 -11.62 -0.37
N ASP A 155 -6.52 -10.37 -0.73
CA ASP A 155 -7.13 -9.15 -0.19
C ASP A 155 -8.38 -8.72 -0.98
N GLY A 156 -8.84 -9.54 -1.91
CA GLY A 156 -10.08 -9.28 -2.65
C GLY A 156 -10.01 -8.05 -3.56
N SER A 157 -8.82 -7.68 -4.05
CA SER A 157 -8.66 -6.52 -4.92
C SER A 157 -9.04 -6.82 -6.37
N LEU A 158 -9.81 -5.95 -6.99
CA LEU A 158 -10.12 -5.94 -8.42
C LEU A 158 -9.18 -4.94 -9.10
N VAL A 159 -8.48 -5.40 -10.14
CA VAL A 159 -7.46 -4.62 -10.87
C VAL A 159 -7.59 -4.82 -12.38
N GLY A 160 -6.82 -4.05 -13.14
CA GLY A 160 -6.72 -4.15 -14.59
C GLY A 160 -7.34 -2.95 -15.32
N GLY A 161 -7.25 -2.99 -16.65
CA GLY A 161 -7.68 -1.89 -17.51
C GLY A 161 -9.18 -1.57 -17.41
N GLU A 162 -10.02 -2.55 -17.09
CA GLU A 162 -11.46 -2.34 -16.90
C GLU A 162 -11.74 -1.50 -15.66
N THR A 163 -11.08 -1.79 -14.54
CA THR A 163 -11.19 -1.01 -13.30
C THR A 163 -10.76 0.44 -13.54
N VAL A 164 -9.63 0.63 -14.22
CA VAL A 164 -9.11 1.97 -14.54
C VAL A 164 -10.06 2.75 -15.44
N ARG A 165 -10.62 2.11 -16.49
CA ARG A 165 -11.60 2.76 -17.39
C ARG A 165 -12.91 3.10 -16.67
N ALA A 166 -13.40 2.22 -15.80
CA ALA A 166 -14.60 2.49 -15.03
C ALA A 166 -14.41 3.71 -14.11
N LEU A 167 -13.26 3.84 -13.45
CA LEU A 167 -12.92 5.01 -12.63
C LEU A 167 -12.84 6.30 -13.45
N ALA A 168 -12.27 6.26 -14.65
CA ALA A 168 -12.14 7.42 -15.51
C ALA A 168 -13.50 8.02 -15.97
N ALA A 169 -14.59 7.27 -15.85
CA ALA A 169 -15.94 7.72 -16.16
C ALA A 169 -16.68 8.35 -14.95
N LEU A 170 -16.03 8.40 -13.76
CA LEU A 170 -16.65 8.88 -12.53
C LEU A 170 -16.21 10.31 -12.20
N ALA A 171 -17.06 11.02 -11.47
CA ALA A 171 -16.72 12.27 -10.80
C ALA A 171 -16.96 12.09 -9.29
N LEU A 172 -15.88 11.89 -8.55
CA LEU A 172 -15.90 11.57 -7.14
C LEU A 172 -15.56 12.78 -6.27
N ASP A 173 -16.06 12.80 -5.06
CA ASP A 173 -15.69 13.83 -4.09
C ASP A 173 -14.36 13.47 -3.42
N VAL A 174 -14.19 12.24 -2.99
CA VAL A 174 -13.01 11.79 -2.24
C VAL A 174 -12.51 10.42 -2.70
N ALA A 175 -11.22 10.31 -2.98
CA ALA A 175 -10.53 9.03 -3.10
C ALA A 175 -9.81 8.68 -1.79
N VAL A 176 -10.20 7.58 -1.18
CA VAL A 176 -9.63 7.06 0.08
C VAL A 176 -8.60 6.00 -0.27
N ILE A 177 -7.35 6.31 -0.03
CA ILE A 177 -6.21 5.52 -0.49
C ILE A 177 -5.44 4.92 0.69
N ALA A 178 -5.03 3.66 0.56
CA ALA A 178 -4.06 3.03 1.45
C ALA A 178 -2.68 2.95 0.80
N CYS A 179 -1.63 2.87 1.64
CA CYS A 179 -0.27 2.64 1.19
C CYS A 179 0.38 1.46 1.92
N SER A 180 1.53 1.03 1.43
CA SER A 180 2.38 0.01 2.06
C SER A 180 3.57 0.61 2.80
N GLY A 181 3.93 1.86 2.52
CA GLY A 181 5.03 2.61 3.13
C GLY A 181 5.19 3.97 2.47
N PHE A 182 6.33 4.63 2.72
CA PHE A 182 6.69 5.95 2.21
C PHE A 182 8.10 5.96 1.64
N ASP A 183 8.37 6.86 0.71
CA ASP A 183 9.75 7.20 0.34
C ASP A 183 10.29 8.35 1.20
N ALA A 184 11.56 8.68 0.99
CA ALA A 184 12.23 9.75 1.75
C ALA A 184 11.61 11.15 1.53
N ALA A 185 10.87 11.35 0.44
CA ALA A 185 10.16 12.59 0.15
C ALA A 185 8.72 12.60 0.71
N GLY A 186 8.33 11.58 1.47
CA GLY A 186 6.99 11.44 2.05
C GLY A 186 5.93 10.96 1.06
N ALA A 187 6.31 10.55 -0.14
CA ALA A 187 5.36 10.01 -1.10
C ALA A 187 4.92 8.60 -0.71
N PRO A 188 3.61 8.30 -0.65
CA PRO A 188 3.11 6.97 -0.33
C PRO A 188 3.42 5.98 -1.45
N MET A 189 3.74 4.76 -1.06
CA MET A 189 4.21 3.70 -1.94
C MET A 189 3.40 2.40 -1.80
N ASP A 190 3.41 1.58 -2.85
CA ASP A 190 2.83 0.22 -2.85
C ASP A 190 3.71 -0.76 -3.64
N PHE A 191 3.49 -2.07 -3.43
CA PHE A 191 4.26 -3.14 -4.08
C PHE A 191 3.70 -3.57 -5.45
N ASP A 192 2.43 -3.35 -5.71
CA ASP A 192 1.74 -3.88 -6.89
C ASP A 192 1.43 -2.76 -7.90
N PRO A 193 2.04 -2.78 -9.11
CA PRO A 193 1.84 -1.73 -10.11
C PRO A 193 0.39 -1.65 -10.62
N GLU A 194 -0.36 -2.75 -10.65
CA GLU A 194 -1.77 -2.72 -11.08
C GLU A 194 -2.65 -2.07 -10.02
N LYS A 195 -2.38 -2.33 -8.72
CA LYS A 195 -3.05 -1.60 -7.64
C LYS A 195 -2.70 -0.11 -7.67
N VAL A 196 -1.45 0.23 -7.95
CA VAL A 196 -1.02 1.64 -8.10
C VAL A 196 -1.74 2.31 -9.28
N ALA A 197 -1.93 1.60 -10.40
CA ALA A 197 -2.69 2.13 -11.53
C ALA A 197 -4.16 2.46 -11.15
N VAL A 198 -4.82 1.58 -10.40
CA VAL A 198 -6.18 1.81 -9.88
C VAL A 198 -6.21 3.01 -8.92
N LYS A 199 -5.27 3.09 -7.96
CA LYS A 199 -5.17 4.20 -7.00
C LYS A 199 -5.02 5.55 -7.74
N ARG A 200 -4.14 5.61 -8.73
CA ARG A 200 -3.94 6.82 -9.56
C ARG A 200 -5.19 7.21 -10.34
N ALA A 201 -5.89 6.24 -10.93
CA ALA A 201 -7.13 6.49 -11.64
C ALA A 201 -8.24 7.01 -10.71
N ALA A 202 -8.36 6.45 -9.50
CA ALA A 202 -9.30 6.91 -8.49
C ALA A 202 -9.00 8.34 -8.03
N MET A 203 -7.71 8.65 -7.78
CA MET A 203 -7.28 10.01 -7.41
C MET A 203 -7.55 11.01 -8.53
N ALA A 204 -7.35 10.64 -9.79
CA ALA A 204 -7.64 11.49 -10.94
C ALA A 204 -9.14 11.75 -11.14
N ALA A 205 -10.00 10.81 -10.72
CA ALA A 205 -11.46 10.94 -10.77
C ALA A 205 -12.06 11.69 -9.58
N ALA A 206 -11.28 11.99 -8.54
CA ALA A 206 -11.75 12.60 -7.31
C ALA A 206 -11.27 14.05 -7.16
N ARG A 207 -12.08 14.86 -6.47
CA ARG A 207 -11.72 16.26 -6.11
C ARG A 207 -10.61 16.33 -5.08
N SER A 208 -10.53 15.33 -4.20
CA SER A 208 -9.50 15.24 -3.16
C SER A 208 -9.12 13.78 -2.88
N ALA A 209 -7.89 13.59 -2.40
CA ALA A 209 -7.42 12.29 -1.96
C ALA A 209 -7.05 12.33 -0.47
N ILE A 210 -7.48 11.32 0.27
CA ILE A 210 -7.18 11.11 1.68
C ILE A 210 -6.40 9.82 1.81
N LEU A 211 -5.26 9.88 2.50
CA LEU A 211 -4.42 8.73 2.78
C LEU A 211 -4.74 8.19 4.18
N LEU A 212 -5.03 6.89 4.28
CA LEU A 212 -5.20 6.21 5.56
C LEU A 212 -4.02 5.28 5.83
N CYS A 213 -3.32 5.49 6.94
CA CYS A 213 -2.11 4.75 7.24
C CYS A 213 -1.92 4.57 8.75
N HIS A 214 -1.69 3.34 9.23
CA HIS A 214 -1.28 3.13 10.62
C HIS A 214 0.26 3.22 10.76
N GLY A 215 0.73 3.64 11.94
CA GLY A 215 2.11 4.05 12.19
C GLY A 215 3.20 3.01 11.90
N GLU A 216 2.90 1.70 12.00
CA GLU A 216 3.87 0.68 11.63
C GLU A 216 4.37 0.77 10.18
N LYS A 217 3.69 1.53 9.31
CA LYS A 217 4.09 1.71 7.91
C LYS A 217 5.03 2.89 7.68
N PHE A 218 5.19 3.77 8.66
CA PHE A 218 6.03 4.97 8.51
C PHE A 218 7.51 4.64 8.28
N ALA A 219 7.99 3.55 8.88
CA ALA A 219 9.36 3.07 8.71
C ALA A 219 9.52 2.08 7.53
N ARG A 220 8.48 1.93 6.69
CA ARG A 220 8.49 0.99 5.56
C ARG A 220 8.56 1.74 4.25
N SER A 221 9.17 1.12 3.26
CA SER A 221 9.12 1.52 1.86
C SER A 221 8.50 0.43 1.00
N ALA A 222 8.20 0.75 -0.26
CA ALA A 222 7.71 -0.21 -1.24
C ALA A 222 8.29 0.11 -2.63
N LEU A 223 7.82 -0.58 -3.68
CA LEU A 223 8.41 -0.53 -5.02
C LEU A 223 7.97 0.66 -5.85
N HIS A 224 6.68 0.95 -5.79
CA HIS A 224 6.04 1.89 -6.70
C HIS A 224 5.49 3.07 -5.90
N ARG A 225 5.91 4.27 -6.25
CA ARG A 225 5.28 5.49 -5.74
C ARG A 225 3.84 5.55 -6.26
N ILE A 226 2.86 5.74 -5.37
CA ILE A 226 1.45 5.92 -5.76
C ILE A 226 1.29 7.26 -6.45
N ALA A 227 1.65 8.34 -5.77
CA ALA A 227 1.66 9.72 -6.26
C ALA A 227 2.64 10.53 -5.42
N PRO A 228 3.05 11.74 -5.86
CA PRO A 228 3.79 12.65 -4.98
C PRO A 228 2.93 13.04 -3.77
N ALA A 229 3.58 13.34 -2.61
CA ALA A 229 2.88 13.60 -1.35
C ALA A 229 1.82 14.71 -1.47
N GLN A 230 2.11 15.79 -2.20
CA GLN A 230 1.20 16.91 -2.42
C GLN A 230 -0.09 16.59 -3.17
N ALA A 231 -0.21 15.38 -3.73
CA ALA A 231 -1.45 14.91 -4.33
C ALA A 231 -2.50 14.49 -3.29
N PHE A 232 -2.12 14.45 -2.00
CA PHE A 232 -3.01 14.12 -0.90
C PHE A 232 -3.27 15.37 -0.06
N GLY A 233 -4.54 15.67 0.21
CA GLY A 233 -4.92 16.76 1.09
C GLY A 233 -4.72 16.42 2.57
N THR A 234 -4.91 15.15 2.95
CA THR A 234 -4.88 14.70 4.35
C THR A 234 -4.30 13.31 4.48
N LEU A 235 -3.47 13.09 5.50
CA LEU A 235 -3.12 11.80 6.06
C LEU A 235 -3.87 11.61 7.40
N ILE A 236 -4.61 10.51 7.55
CA ILE A 236 -5.18 10.10 8.84
C ILE A 236 -4.41 8.88 9.33
N CYS A 237 -3.88 8.97 10.54
CA CYS A 237 -3.04 7.95 11.17
C CYS A 237 -3.40 7.77 12.65
N ASP A 238 -2.83 6.76 13.31
CA ASP A 238 -3.09 6.44 14.71
C ASP A 238 -2.03 6.99 15.69
N VAL A 239 -0.89 7.42 15.17
CA VAL A 239 0.22 8.03 15.91
C VAL A 239 0.90 9.08 15.04
N GLU A 240 1.58 10.04 15.66
CA GLU A 240 2.36 11.05 14.93
C GLU A 240 3.43 10.42 14.02
N PRO A 241 3.57 10.89 12.78
CA PRO A 241 4.67 10.47 11.93
C PRO A 241 6.02 10.85 12.52
N PRO A 242 7.09 10.05 12.30
CA PRO A 242 8.45 10.45 12.66
C PRO A 242 8.83 11.79 12.04
N ASP A 243 9.68 12.58 12.73
CA ASP A 243 10.06 13.96 12.36
C ASP A 243 10.41 14.15 10.88
N ALA A 244 11.18 13.21 10.31
CA ALA A 244 11.57 13.30 8.90
C ALA A 244 10.36 13.22 7.96
N LEU A 245 9.44 12.28 8.22
CA LEU A 245 8.22 12.12 7.44
C LEU A 245 7.25 13.28 7.69
N ALA A 246 7.11 13.72 8.95
CA ALA A 246 6.25 14.85 9.31
C ALA A 246 6.68 16.14 8.58
N ARG A 247 8.00 16.44 8.54
CA ARG A 247 8.53 17.57 7.77
C ARG A 247 8.28 17.44 6.26
N ALA A 248 8.47 16.25 5.70
CA ALA A 248 8.22 16.02 4.27
C ALA A 248 6.73 16.22 3.90
N LEU A 249 5.82 15.71 4.73
CA LEU A 249 4.37 15.89 4.56
C LEU A 249 3.96 17.35 4.72
N ALA A 250 4.48 18.04 5.72
CA ALA A 250 4.21 19.48 5.94
C ALA A 250 4.72 20.32 4.75
N ALA A 251 5.93 20.06 4.24
CA ALA A 251 6.47 20.73 3.05
C ALA A 251 5.64 20.47 1.79
N ALA A 252 4.96 19.32 1.71
CA ALA A 252 4.04 18.97 0.64
C ALA A 252 2.61 19.53 0.85
N GLY A 253 2.34 20.21 1.96
CA GLY A 253 1.01 20.75 2.28
C GLY A 253 -0.01 19.70 2.72
N VAL A 254 0.43 18.52 3.14
CA VAL A 254 -0.44 17.43 3.62
C VAL A 254 -0.83 17.68 5.08
N ALA A 255 -2.12 17.81 5.37
CA ALA A 255 -2.61 17.89 6.74
C ALA A 255 -2.54 16.49 7.42
N VAL A 256 -1.83 16.40 8.56
CA VAL A 256 -1.78 15.17 9.35
C VAL A 256 -2.84 15.22 10.45
N ARG A 257 -3.63 14.15 10.58
CA ARG A 257 -4.63 13.98 11.64
C ARG A 257 -4.37 12.67 12.36
N VAL A 258 -4.13 12.75 13.65
CA VAL A 258 -3.97 11.59 14.54
C VAL A 258 -5.34 11.25 15.15
N ALA A 259 -5.71 9.94 15.06
CA ALA A 259 -7.01 9.40 15.46
C ALA A 259 -7.00 8.76 16.85
#